data_9a96037700688e4acf01c5d7f8209d95
#
_entry.id   9a96037700688e4acf01c5d7f8209d95
#
_cell.length_a   1.000
_cell.length_b   1.000
_cell.length_c   1.000
_cell.angle_alpha   90.00
_cell.angle_beta   90.00
_cell.angle_gamma   90.00
#
_symmetry.space_group_name_H-M   'P 1'
#
loop_
_entity.id
_entity.type
_entity.pdbx_description
1 polymer ?
#
loop_
_entity_poly.entity_id
_entity_poly.type
_entity_poly.pdbx_seq_one_letter_code
_entity_poly.pdbx_strand_id
1 'polypeptide(L)'
;FFERMAVIRKAGKDDPLFMERIRDYIRTGEIKSAINYCRITNTPSARMIEKGITRMGRPVADVQAAIENSGNIEVAKLENGLPVVATIAGGAPMIGFLGTVTGMVQAFWEMSNAGNNIDITLLSGGIYEAMITTVGGLVVGIAAMFAYNYLVTRVDKVVSQMEARTMDFMDLLNEPVQK
;
A
#
# COMPACT_ATOMS: atom_id res chain seq x y z
N PHE A 1 2.85 0.48 -10.49
CA PHE A 1 3.61 -0.44 -9.64
C PHE A 1 4.99 0.14 -9.28
N PHE A 2 5.87 0.44 -10.26
CA PHE A 2 7.25 0.89 -10.02
C PHE A 2 7.36 2.18 -9.22
N GLU A 3 6.49 3.14 -9.47
CA GLU A 3 6.43 4.38 -8.69
C GLU A 3 6.12 4.11 -7.21
N ARG A 4 5.10 3.29 -6.94
CA ARG A 4 4.72 2.91 -5.58
C ARG A 4 5.84 2.15 -4.87
N MET A 5 6.47 1.22 -5.58
CA MET A 5 7.64 0.50 -5.06
C MET A 5 8.76 1.46 -4.64
N ALA A 6 9.08 2.47 -5.46
CA ALA A 6 10.11 3.45 -5.13
C ALA A 6 9.75 4.28 -3.89
N VAL A 7 8.48 4.70 -3.75
CA VAL A 7 7.98 5.44 -2.59
C VAL A 7 8.09 4.61 -1.32
N ILE A 8 7.58 3.37 -1.34
CA ILE A 8 7.59 2.48 -0.18
C ILE A 8 9.04 2.11 0.21
N ARG A 9 9.89 1.84 -0.80
CA ARG A 9 11.31 1.54 -0.55
C ARG A 9 12.06 2.73 0.08
N LYS A 10 11.74 3.95 -0.32
CA LYS A 10 12.29 5.16 0.29
C LYS A 10 11.80 5.35 1.72
N ALA A 11 10.51 5.08 1.97
CA ALA A 11 9.90 5.16 3.29
C ALA A 11 10.49 4.15 4.29
N GLY A 12 10.84 2.94 3.81
CA GLY A 12 11.44 1.87 4.62
C GLY A 12 12.95 2.00 4.82
N LYS A 13 13.60 3.08 4.32
CA LYS A 13 15.01 3.37 4.65
C LYS A 13 15.05 3.96 6.06
N ASP A 14 15.13 3.10 7.05
CA ASP A 14 15.25 3.49 8.45
C ASP A 14 16.72 3.50 8.86
N ASP A 15 17.16 4.60 9.50
CA ASP A 15 18.49 4.68 10.11
C ASP A 15 18.42 3.97 11.47
N PRO A 16 19.20 2.90 11.70
CA PRO A 16 19.21 2.21 12.99
C PRO A 16 19.54 3.14 14.16
N LEU A 17 20.36 4.17 13.92
CA LEU A 17 20.81 5.13 14.92
C LEU A 17 19.84 6.30 15.13
N PHE A 18 18.72 6.34 14.36
CA PHE A 18 17.78 7.47 14.42
C PHE A 18 17.27 7.71 15.85
N MET A 19 16.77 6.68 16.51
CA MET A 19 16.22 6.81 17.87
C MET A 19 17.29 7.10 18.91
N GLU A 20 18.50 6.58 18.77
CA GLU A 20 19.61 6.92 19.66
C GLU A 20 19.94 8.41 19.61
N ARG A 21 20.04 8.99 18.42
CA ARG A 21 20.27 10.43 18.23
C ARG A 21 19.12 11.29 18.77
N ILE A 22 17.88 10.87 18.55
CA ILE A 22 16.71 11.56 19.13
C ILE A 22 16.78 11.52 20.66
N ARG A 23 17.12 10.36 21.25
CA ARG A 23 17.31 10.20 22.69
C ARG A 23 18.38 11.17 23.24
N ASP A 24 19.52 11.26 22.57
CA ASP A 24 20.60 12.15 22.96
C ASP A 24 20.18 13.62 22.94
N TYR A 25 19.53 14.07 21.85
CA TYR A 25 19.03 15.45 21.76
C TYR A 25 17.99 15.77 22.84
N ILE A 26 17.10 14.84 23.18
CA ILE A 26 16.09 15.03 24.22
C ILE A 26 16.74 15.10 25.61
N ARG A 27 17.72 14.21 25.90
CA ARG A 27 18.42 14.20 27.18
C ARG A 27 19.29 15.43 27.41
N THR A 28 19.89 15.98 26.34
CA THR A 28 20.66 17.24 26.40
C THR A 28 19.78 18.49 26.39
N GLY A 29 18.45 18.36 26.23
CA GLY A 29 17.51 19.48 26.14
C GLY A 29 17.52 20.21 24.79
N GLU A 30 18.20 19.65 23.78
CA GLU A 30 18.31 20.25 22.44
C GLU A 30 17.10 19.92 21.56
N ILE A 31 15.91 20.32 21.99
CA ILE A 31 14.64 19.98 21.30
C ILE A 31 14.60 20.50 19.86
N LYS A 32 15.19 21.68 19.60
CA LYS A 32 15.25 22.25 18.24
C LYS A 32 16.12 21.39 17.31
N SER A 33 17.24 20.86 17.82
CA SER A 33 18.13 19.96 17.08
C SER A 33 17.43 18.64 16.75
N ALA A 34 16.67 18.08 17.70
CA ALA A 34 15.87 16.87 17.49
C ALA A 34 14.83 17.08 16.37
N ILE A 35 14.07 18.19 16.40
CA ILE A 35 13.09 18.52 15.35
C ILE A 35 13.76 18.67 13.99
N ASN A 36 14.87 19.40 13.93
CA ASN A 36 15.59 19.59 12.68
C ASN A 36 16.13 18.27 12.12
N TYR A 37 16.62 17.39 12.97
CA TYR A 37 17.08 16.06 12.57
C TYR A 37 15.95 15.21 12.00
N CYS A 38 14.75 15.24 12.59
CA CYS A 38 13.55 14.58 12.04
C CYS A 38 13.21 15.11 10.64
N ARG A 39 13.30 16.43 10.42
CA ARG A 39 13.01 17.07 9.12
C ARG A 39 14.02 16.69 8.04
N ILE A 40 15.30 16.63 8.39
CA ILE A 40 16.36 16.22 7.45
C ILE A 40 16.19 14.75 7.06
N THR A 41 15.91 13.88 8.03
CA THR A 41 15.71 12.44 7.82
C THR A 41 14.48 12.17 6.93
N ASN A 42 13.39 12.91 7.14
CA ASN A 42 12.19 12.95 6.31
C ASN A 42 11.61 11.56 5.94
N THR A 43 11.71 10.60 6.85
CA THR A 43 11.01 9.31 6.77
C THR A 43 9.63 9.42 7.44
N PRO A 44 8.68 8.49 7.18
CA PRO A 44 7.40 8.44 7.89
C PRO A 44 7.58 8.41 9.41
N SER A 45 8.45 7.56 9.93
CA SER A 45 8.78 7.47 11.35
C SER A 45 9.30 8.80 11.90
N ALA A 46 10.20 9.49 11.18
CA ALA A 46 10.75 10.76 11.60
C ALA A 46 9.67 11.86 11.69
N ARG A 47 8.73 11.89 10.74
CA ARG A 47 7.60 12.85 10.78
C ARG A 47 6.64 12.60 11.94
N MET A 48 6.41 11.33 12.30
CA MET A 48 5.61 10.97 13.49
C MET A 48 6.31 11.43 14.77
N ILE A 49 7.60 11.12 14.92
CA ILE A 49 8.38 11.50 16.10
C ILE A 49 8.51 13.03 16.21
N GLU A 50 8.66 13.77 15.10
CA GLU A 50 8.61 15.24 15.09
C GLU A 50 7.33 15.76 15.73
N LYS A 51 6.16 15.14 15.42
CA LYS A 51 4.88 15.52 16.02
C LYS A 51 4.84 15.22 17.52
N GLY A 52 5.40 14.09 17.94
CA GLY A 52 5.55 13.77 19.37
C GLY A 52 6.42 14.80 20.09
N ILE A 53 7.60 15.10 19.56
CA ILE A 53 8.54 16.08 20.15
C ILE A 53 7.88 17.47 20.27
N THR A 54 7.14 17.91 19.27
CA THR A 54 6.44 19.23 19.32
C THR A 54 5.33 19.29 20.38
N ARG A 55 4.88 18.15 20.90
CA ARG A 55 3.86 18.03 21.96
C ARG A 55 4.44 17.68 23.33
N MET A 56 5.76 17.55 23.45
CA MET A 56 6.42 17.30 24.74
C MET A 56 6.05 18.39 25.76
N GLY A 57 5.90 17.99 27.01
CA GLY A 57 5.41 18.87 28.09
C GLY A 57 3.88 18.89 28.25
N ARG A 58 3.13 18.22 27.39
CA ARG A 58 1.70 17.94 27.56
C ARG A 58 1.49 16.56 28.18
N PRO A 59 0.26 16.23 28.62
CA PRO A 59 -0.06 14.88 29.06
C PRO A 59 0.38 13.83 28.02
N VAL A 60 0.90 12.71 28.50
CA VAL A 60 1.44 11.64 27.63
C VAL A 60 0.41 11.15 26.62
N ALA A 61 -0.86 11.10 27.01
CA ALA A 61 -1.96 10.74 26.11
C ALA A 61 -2.09 11.70 24.90
N ASP A 62 -1.84 13.00 25.08
CA ASP A 62 -1.89 13.98 24.00
C ASP A 62 -0.72 13.83 23.04
N VAL A 63 0.45 13.45 23.57
CA VAL A 63 1.65 13.15 22.75
C VAL A 63 1.40 11.90 21.92
N GLN A 64 0.91 10.84 22.54
CA GLN A 64 0.58 9.58 21.87
C GLN A 64 -0.45 9.80 20.77
N ALA A 65 -1.56 10.49 21.06
CA ALA A 65 -2.58 10.78 20.06
C ALA A 65 -2.04 11.59 18.86
N ALA A 66 -1.10 12.52 19.11
CA ALA A 66 -0.48 13.30 18.02
C ALA A 66 0.40 12.43 17.12
N ILE A 67 1.14 11.47 17.68
CA ILE A 67 1.96 10.52 16.96
C ILE A 67 1.07 9.59 16.14
N GLU A 68 0.05 9.00 16.75
CA GLU A 68 -0.90 8.09 16.08
C GLU A 68 -1.62 8.76 14.91
N ASN A 69 -2.13 9.98 15.11
CA ASN A 69 -2.78 10.74 14.05
C ASN A 69 -1.81 11.03 12.89
N SER A 70 -0.54 11.38 13.19
CA SER A 70 0.47 11.56 12.16
C SER A 70 0.79 10.25 11.45
N GLY A 71 0.84 9.14 12.18
CA GLY A 71 1.05 7.80 11.65
C GLY A 71 -0.03 7.40 10.66
N ASN A 72 -1.30 7.56 11.03
CA ASN A 72 -2.43 7.26 10.15
C ASN A 72 -2.36 8.02 8.82
N ILE A 73 -1.93 9.29 8.85
CA ILE A 73 -1.74 10.09 7.63
C ILE A 73 -0.61 9.51 6.77
N GLU A 74 0.49 9.09 7.38
CA GLU A 74 1.62 8.51 6.65
C GLU A 74 1.27 7.13 6.06
N VAL A 75 0.54 6.29 6.81
CA VAL A 75 0.03 5.00 6.33
C VAL A 75 -0.90 5.21 5.13
N ALA A 76 -1.86 6.14 5.22
CA ALA A 76 -2.76 6.45 4.11
C ALA A 76 -2.01 6.91 2.85
N LYS A 77 -0.88 7.63 3.00
CA LYS A 77 -0.01 8.00 1.86
C LYS A 77 0.71 6.79 1.25
N LEU A 78 1.12 5.82 2.07
CA LEU A 78 1.77 4.60 1.60
C LEU A 78 0.79 3.69 0.87
N GLU A 79 -0.43 3.57 1.37
CA GLU A 79 -1.50 2.75 0.79
C GLU A 79 -2.16 3.37 -0.45
N ASN A 80 -1.90 4.65 -0.72
CA ASN A 80 -2.47 5.33 -1.87
C ASN A 80 -2.15 4.59 -3.17
N GLY A 81 -3.18 4.28 -3.96
CA GLY A 81 -3.09 3.55 -5.22
C GLY A 81 -3.12 2.02 -5.09
N LEU A 82 -2.97 1.43 -3.90
CA LEU A 82 -3.14 0.00 -3.69
C LEU A 82 -4.56 -0.48 -4.01
N PRO A 83 -5.63 0.23 -3.59
CA PRO A 83 -7.01 -0.16 -3.94
C PRO A 83 -7.26 -0.27 -5.44
N VAL A 84 -6.62 0.57 -6.26
CA VAL A 84 -6.73 0.49 -7.73
C VAL A 84 -6.12 -0.81 -8.25
N VAL A 85 -4.95 -1.21 -7.74
CA VAL A 85 -4.31 -2.47 -8.14
C VAL A 85 -5.16 -3.67 -7.72
N ALA A 86 -5.74 -3.63 -6.51
CA ALA A 86 -6.67 -4.65 -6.02
C ALA A 86 -7.92 -4.76 -6.91
N THR A 87 -8.50 -3.63 -7.32
CA THR A 87 -9.65 -3.59 -8.23
C THR A 87 -9.30 -4.21 -9.59
N ILE A 88 -8.11 -3.94 -10.13
CA ILE A 88 -7.66 -4.55 -11.39
C ILE A 88 -7.48 -6.05 -11.21
N ALA A 89 -6.90 -6.50 -10.09
CA ALA A 89 -6.68 -7.91 -9.81
C ALA A 89 -7.99 -8.73 -9.78
N GLY A 90 -9.05 -8.16 -9.20
CA GLY A 90 -10.38 -8.80 -9.18
C GLY A 90 -11.20 -8.53 -10.44
N GLY A 91 -11.11 -7.34 -11.00
CA GLY A 91 -11.95 -6.90 -12.13
C GLY A 91 -11.51 -7.47 -13.48
N ALA A 92 -10.20 -7.61 -13.73
CA ALA A 92 -9.72 -8.08 -15.01
C ALA A 92 -10.20 -9.51 -15.36
N PRO A 93 -10.18 -10.51 -14.46
CA PRO A 93 -10.77 -11.82 -14.72
C PRO A 93 -12.28 -11.78 -14.99
N MET A 94 -13.00 -10.89 -14.28
CA MET A 94 -14.45 -10.73 -14.49
C MET A 94 -14.77 -10.13 -15.87
N ILE A 95 -13.97 -9.18 -16.34
CA ILE A 95 -14.10 -8.64 -17.70
C ILE A 95 -13.79 -9.72 -18.73
N GLY A 96 -12.75 -10.54 -18.50
CA GLY A 96 -12.45 -11.68 -19.34
C GLY A 96 -13.59 -12.69 -19.41
N PHE A 97 -14.18 -13.02 -18.26
CA PHE A 97 -15.36 -13.89 -18.19
C PHE A 97 -16.59 -13.29 -18.91
N LEU A 98 -16.82 -12.00 -18.75
CA LEU A 98 -17.87 -11.29 -19.50
C LEU A 98 -17.67 -11.45 -21.02
N GLY A 99 -16.43 -11.39 -21.48
CA GLY A 99 -16.08 -11.64 -22.88
C GLY A 99 -16.47 -13.03 -23.37
N THR A 100 -16.31 -14.09 -22.55
CA THR A 100 -16.77 -15.44 -22.93
C THR A 100 -18.28 -15.53 -23.01
N VAL A 101 -19.00 -14.95 -22.06
CA VAL A 101 -20.46 -14.97 -22.07
C VAL A 101 -21.01 -14.24 -23.28
N THR A 102 -20.52 -13.04 -23.56
CA THR A 102 -20.96 -12.24 -24.72
C THR A 102 -20.60 -12.88 -26.04
N GLY A 103 -19.40 -13.46 -26.17
CA GLY A 103 -18.98 -14.16 -27.38
C GLY A 103 -19.79 -15.41 -27.66
N MET A 104 -20.11 -16.20 -26.62
CA MET A 104 -21.01 -17.36 -26.77
C MET A 104 -22.44 -16.94 -27.14
N VAL A 105 -22.96 -15.89 -26.52
CA VAL A 105 -24.30 -15.36 -26.88
C VAL A 105 -24.34 -14.96 -28.36
N GLN A 106 -23.31 -14.28 -28.82
CA GLN A 106 -23.21 -13.89 -30.23
C GLN A 106 -23.12 -15.11 -31.17
N ALA A 107 -22.27 -16.08 -30.84
CA ALA A 107 -22.13 -17.31 -31.65
C ALA A 107 -23.45 -18.09 -31.76
N PHE A 108 -24.19 -18.20 -30.65
CA PHE A 108 -25.53 -18.85 -30.68
C PHE A 108 -26.57 -18.01 -31.42
N TRP A 109 -26.50 -16.72 -31.34
CA TRP A 109 -27.37 -15.81 -32.12
C TRP A 109 -27.17 -15.97 -33.63
N GLU A 110 -25.92 -15.98 -34.08
CA GLU A 110 -25.58 -16.19 -35.49
C GLU A 110 -26.03 -17.59 -35.96
N MET A 111 -25.83 -18.61 -35.16
CA MET A 111 -26.27 -19.97 -35.47
C MET A 111 -27.82 -20.04 -35.58
N SER A 112 -28.55 -19.37 -34.68
CA SER A 112 -30.03 -19.37 -34.75
C SER A 112 -30.58 -18.70 -36.00
N ASN A 113 -29.84 -17.74 -36.54
CA ASN A 113 -30.25 -17.02 -37.76
C ASN A 113 -29.80 -17.71 -39.06
N ALA A 114 -28.88 -18.66 -38.99
CA ALA A 114 -28.36 -19.40 -40.15
C ALA A 114 -29.33 -20.46 -40.70
N GLY A 115 -30.46 -20.71 -40.06
CA GLY A 115 -31.48 -21.66 -40.48
C GLY A 115 -30.98 -23.12 -40.56
N ASN A 116 -31.27 -23.81 -41.70
CA ASN A 116 -30.91 -25.21 -41.87
C ASN A 116 -29.40 -25.44 -42.20
N ASN A 117 -28.61 -24.40 -42.42
CA ASN A 117 -27.16 -24.47 -42.68
C ASN A 117 -26.36 -24.09 -41.45
N ILE A 118 -26.27 -25.01 -40.47
CA ILE A 118 -25.46 -24.83 -39.29
C ILE A 118 -23.97 -24.98 -39.70
N ASP A 119 -23.24 -23.87 -39.72
CA ASP A 119 -21.80 -23.91 -39.93
C ASP A 119 -21.09 -24.05 -38.58
N ILE A 120 -20.56 -25.25 -38.33
CA ILE A 120 -19.77 -25.58 -37.12
C ILE A 120 -18.52 -24.70 -37.01
N THR A 121 -18.01 -24.21 -38.12
CA THR A 121 -16.81 -23.34 -38.18
C THR A 121 -17.11 -21.97 -37.54
N LEU A 122 -18.28 -21.40 -37.81
CA LEU A 122 -18.74 -20.13 -37.20
C LEU A 122 -18.89 -20.27 -35.70
N LEU A 123 -19.53 -21.37 -35.24
CA LEU A 123 -19.70 -21.64 -33.81
C LEU A 123 -18.36 -21.80 -33.10
N SER A 124 -17.46 -22.60 -33.69
CA SER A 124 -16.11 -22.84 -33.13
C SER A 124 -15.28 -21.56 -33.07
N GLY A 125 -15.37 -20.69 -34.11
CA GLY A 125 -14.70 -19.39 -34.14
C GLY A 125 -15.15 -18.46 -33.02
N GLY A 126 -16.45 -18.32 -32.80
CA GLY A 126 -16.99 -17.47 -31.73
C GLY A 126 -16.63 -17.97 -30.32
N ILE A 127 -16.65 -19.30 -30.10
CA ILE A 127 -16.23 -19.90 -28.83
C ILE A 127 -14.71 -19.66 -28.60
N TYR A 128 -13.90 -19.87 -29.64
CA TYR A 128 -12.46 -19.64 -29.54
C TYR A 128 -12.11 -18.20 -29.17
N GLU A 129 -12.71 -17.22 -29.85
CA GLU A 129 -12.52 -15.81 -29.57
C GLU A 129 -12.95 -15.45 -28.14
N ALA A 130 -14.09 -15.97 -27.71
CA ALA A 130 -14.58 -15.82 -26.35
C ALA A 130 -13.58 -16.34 -25.31
N MET A 131 -12.98 -17.51 -25.53
CA MET A 131 -11.99 -18.11 -24.59
C MET A 131 -10.70 -17.27 -24.50
N ILE A 132 -10.25 -16.65 -25.60
CA ILE A 132 -9.06 -15.81 -25.60
C ILE A 132 -9.24 -14.61 -24.67
N THR A 133 -10.42 -13.99 -24.62
CA THR A 133 -10.69 -12.86 -23.74
C THR A 133 -10.56 -13.23 -22.27
N THR A 134 -10.98 -14.42 -21.89
CA THR A 134 -10.81 -14.93 -20.52
C THR A 134 -9.34 -15.16 -20.18
N VAL A 135 -8.59 -15.76 -21.09
CA VAL A 135 -7.13 -15.94 -20.88
C VAL A 135 -6.45 -14.58 -20.68
N GLY A 136 -6.76 -13.59 -21.50
CA GLY A 136 -6.23 -12.22 -21.34
C GLY A 136 -6.59 -11.61 -19.99
N GLY A 137 -7.85 -11.71 -19.57
CA GLY A 137 -8.32 -11.23 -18.27
C GLY A 137 -7.63 -11.91 -17.09
N LEU A 138 -7.44 -13.22 -17.17
CA LEU A 138 -6.73 -14.00 -16.13
C LEU A 138 -5.24 -13.60 -16.04
N VAL A 139 -4.54 -13.46 -17.14
CA VAL A 139 -3.12 -13.07 -17.15
C VAL A 139 -2.94 -11.71 -16.47
N VAL A 140 -3.76 -10.73 -16.82
CA VAL A 140 -3.72 -9.39 -16.20
C VAL A 140 -4.09 -9.45 -14.73
N GLY A 141 -5.14 -10.17 -14.37
CA GLY A 141 -5.61 -10.30 -12.99
C GLY A 141 -4.58 -10.97 -12.07
N ILE A 142 -3.96 -12.04 -12.52
CA ILE A 142 -2.91 -12.76 -11.79
C ILE A 142 -1.70 -11.84 -11.58
N ALA A 143 -1.23 -11.16 -12.63
CA ALA A 143 -0.10 -10.24 -12.53
C ALA A 143 -0.38 -9.10 -11.54
N ALA A 144 -1.59 -8.52 -11.60
CA ALA A 144 -2.02 -7.47 -10.68
C ALA A 144 -2.12 -7.98 -9.23
N MET A 145 -2.62 -9.22 -9.01
CA MET A 145 -2.70 -9.83 -7.69
C MET A 145 -1.33 -10.01 -7.04
N PHE A 146 -0.34 -10.53 -7.78
CA PHE A 146 1.03 -10.64 -7.27
C PHE A 146 1.64 -9.28 -6.96
N ALA A 147 1.42 -8.29 -7.82
CA ALA A 147 1.88 -6.92 -7.61
C ALA A 147 1.25 -6.30 -6.35
N TYR A 148 -0.05 -6.46 -6.15
CA TYR A 148 -0.78 -5.99 -4.98
C TYR A 148 -0.23 -6.61 -3.69
N ASN A 149 -0.20 -7.94 -3.60
CA ASN A 149 0.27 -8.64 -2.40
C ASN A 149 1.72 -8.27 -2.04
N TYR A 150 2.58 -8.11 -3.04
CA TYR A 150 3.95 -7.67 -2.81
C TYR A 150 4.01 -6.26 -2.21
N LEU A 151 3.22 -5.30 -2.75
CA LEU A 151 3.19 -3.93 -2.25
C LEU A 151 2.62 -3.86 -0.83
N VAL A 152 1.53 -4.57 -0.55
CA VAL A 152 0.91 -4.64 0.80
C VAL A 152 1.94 -5.12 1.82
N THR A 153 2.60 -6.24 1.56
CA THR A 153 3.64 -6.77 2.48
C THR A 153 4.76 -5.76 2.74
N ARG A 154 5.10 -4.95 1.75
CA ARG A 154 6.11 -3.90 1.92
C ARG A 154 5.60 -2.72 2.75
N VAL A 155 4.34 -2.33 2.59
CA VAL A 155 3.71 -1.30 3.42
C VAL A 155 3.62 -1.77 4.86
N ASP A 156 3.14 -2.99 5.12
CA ASP A 156 3.03 -3.58 6.45
C ASP A 156 4.38 -3.56 7.20
N LYS A 157 5.47 -3.85 6.48
CA LYS A 157 6.81 -3.77 7.06
C LYS A 157 7.18 -2.35 7.50
N VAL A 158 6.83 -1.33 6.70
CA VAL A 158 7.08 0.07 7.07
C VAL A 158 6.20 0.48 8.25
N VAL A 159 4.94 0.07 8.28
CA VAL A 159 4.01 0.32 9.38
C VAL A 159 4.56 -0.28 10.69
N SER A 160 4.99 -1.53 10.67
CA SER A 160 5.58 -2.17 11.86
C SER A 160 6.84 -1.45 12.36
N GLN A 161 7.66 -0.90 11.45
CA GLN A 161 8.80 -0.06 11.83
C GLN A 161 8.34 1.25 12.49
N MET A 162 7.29 1.89 11.96
CA MET A 162 6.72 3.11 12.52
C MET A 162 6.19 2.87 13.95
N GLU A 163 5.49 1.76 14.16
CA GLU A 163 4.98 1.35 15.47
C GLU A 163 6.11 1.10 16.48
N ALA A 164 7.15 0.37 16.07
CA ALA A 164 8.31 0.12 16.93
C ALA A 164 8.99 1.43 17.35
N ARG A 165 9.17 2.38 16.41
CA ARG A 165 9.75 3.69 16.74
C ARG A 165 8.85 4.53 17.65
N THR A 166 7.54 4.38 17.51
CA THR A 166 6.60 5.03 18.44
C THR A 166 6.75 4.49 19.86
N MET A 167 6.86 3.18 20.01
CA MET A 167 7.11 2.54 21.33
C MET A 167 8.42 3.03 21.91
N ASP A 168 9.53 2.97 21.16
CA ASP A 168 10.85 3.47 21.59
C ASP A 168 10.79 4.92 22.09
N PHE A 169 10.00 5.77 21.41
CA PHE A 169 9.84 7.17 21.79
C PHE A 169 8.98 7.34 23.05
N MET A 170 7.90 6.58 23.17
CA MET A 170 7.04 6.63 24.36
C MET A 170 7.79 6.12 25.61
N ASP A 171 8.61 5.09 25.45
CA ASP A 171 9.48 4.59 26.54
C ASP A 171 10.49 5.66 26.97
N LEU A 172 11.08 6.38 26.01
CA LEU A 172 11.99 7.49 26.30
C LEU A 172 11.32 8.61 27.10
N LEU A 173 10.03 8.93 26.84
CA LEU A 173 9.29 9.93 27.58
C LEU A 173 8.94 9.49 29.01
N ASN A 174 8.83 8.19 29.25
CA ASN A 174 8.53 7.61 30.55
C ASN A 174 9.81 7.29 31.37
N GLU A 175 11.00 7.38 30.79
CA GLU A 175 12.25 7.22 31.53
C GLU A 175 12.37 8.31 32.61
N PRO A 176 12.61 7.94 33.88
CA PRO A 176 12.85 8.93 34.92
C PRO A 176 14.11 9.75 34.60
N VAL A 177 13.99 11.07 34.63
CA VAL A 177 15.13 11.98 34.42
C VAL A 177 16.17 11.64 35.50
N GLN A 178 17.23 10.93 35.11
CA GLN A 178 18.40 10.76 36.01
C GLN A 178 18.99 12.16 36.22
N LYS A 179 18.82 12.65 37.46
CA LYS A 179 19.48 13.88 37.95
C LYS A 179 20.98 13.67 38.09
#